data_20ac909b03ab12799b373ecb058ce475
#
_entry.id   20ac909b03ab12799b373ecb058ce475
#
_cell.length_a   1.000
_cell.length_b   1.000
_cell.length_c   1.000
_cell.angle_alpha   90.00
_cell.angle_beta   90.00
_cell.angle_gamma   90.00
#
_symmetry.space_group_name_H-M   'P 1'
#
loop_
_entity.id
_entity.type
_entity.pdbx_description
1 polymer ?
#
loop_
_entity_poly.entity_id
_entity_poly.type
_entity_poly.pdbx_seq_one_letter_code
_entity_poly.pdbx_strand_id
1 'polypeptide(L)'
;GLNPGDQHIVEFMRKQQRPFIVAVNKIDGIDQDVAMGDFYQLGVTDIHAIAATQGRGVNVMLDKLLAEFPEVENSEQDDEESGIKIAVAGRPNVGKSTLVNRLIGEERVVVYDQPGTTRDSVYIPYERRGQKYTLIDTAGIRRKRSTHEKIEIFSIIKAIDALDRSHVVVLVLDAREGVTEQDATLLGMISDKGRALLIVINKWDGLDEYQKSEVKRKLDVKLSFVNYASVHYISALHGSGVGKLFAPIIKSYTNAGTKHSTSTLNKILELANHGHQPPPVKGRRLKIKYVNQTDVFPPTLTFHGNHLQNVPNAYDRYLKNFFINALKLTNTPVRIEYKSGENPFKDNKNELSARQVTKKRRLMQFIKKRKKRK
;
A
#
# COMPACT_ATOMS: atom_id res chain seq x y z
N GLY A 1 22.99 28.60 -0.10
CA GLY A 1 24.40 28.26 -0.01
C GLY A 1 24.68 27.35 1.20
N LEU A 2 25.92 26.95 1.33
CA LEU A 2 26.42 26.14 2.43
C LEU A 2 26.32 26.91 3.76
N ASN A 3 25.90 26.23 4.84
CA ASN A 3 25.85 26.82 6.18
C ASN A 3 26.66 25.98 7.20
N PRO A 4 27.03 26.54 8.36
CA PRO A 4 27.83 25.83 9.37
C PRO A 4 27.16 24.54 9.88
N GLY A 5 25.84 24.47 9.87
CA GLY A 5 25.10 23.27 10.26
C GLY A 5 25.33 22.10 9.31
N ASP A 6 25.45 22.37 8.01
CA ASP A 6 25.73 21.37 6.99
C ASP A 6 27.12 20.74 7.20
N GLN A 7 28.12 21.56 7.56
CA GLN A 7 29.48 21.10 7.86
C GLN A 7 29.49 20.17 9.08
N HIS A 8 28.79 20.55 10.17
CA HIS A 8 28.68 19.71 11.35
C HIS A 8 28.02 18.36 11.07
N ILE A 9 26.98 18.34 10.22
CA ILE A 9 26.31 17.08 9.84
C ILE A 9 27.27 16.18 9.06
N VAL A 10 28.01 16.73 8.09
CA VAL A 10 28.99 15.97 7.31
C VAL A 10 30.11 15.41 8.21
N GLU A 11 30.64 16.19 9.12
CA GLU A 11 31.63 15.73 10.11
C GLU A 11 31.08 14.63 11.01
N PHE A 12 29.83 14.75 11.46
CA PHE A 12 29.17 13.73 12.25
C PHE A 12 29.03 12.42 11.46
N MET A 13 28.58 12.48 10.19
CA MET A 13 28.43 11.30 9.35
C MET A 13 29.77 10.60 9.09
N ARG A 14 30.85 11.36 8.88
CA ARG A 14 32.21 10.82 8.75
C ARG A 14 32.67 10.08 10.01
N LYS A 15 32.43 10.64 11.19
CA LYS A 15 32.74 9.99 12.47
C LYS A 15 32.00 8.67 12.66
N GLN A 16 30.80 8.55 12.11
CA GLN A 16 30.01 7.31 12.13
C GLN A 16 30.47 6.26 11.11
N GLN A 17 31.42 6.59 10.22
CA GLN A 17 31.95 5.70 9.18
C GLN A 17 30.84 5.06 8.30
N ARG A 18 29.74 5.77 8.11
CA ARG A 18 28.64 5.32 7.24
C ARG A 18 28.75 5.98 5.87
N PRO A 19 28.50 5.24 4.78
CA PRO A 19 28.41 5.84 3.45
C PRO A 19 27.24 6.84 3.41
N PHE A 20 27.47 7.97 2.77
CA PHE A 20 26.45 9.01 2.59
C PHE A 20 26.72 9.82 1.31
N ILE A 21 25.67 10.38 0.77
CA ILE A 21 25.72 11.33 -0.34
C ILE A 21 25.18 12.69 0.11
N VAL A 22 25.55 13.74 -0.59
CA VAL A 22 25.02 15.09 -0.34
C VAL A 22 24.10 15.51 -1.47
N ALA A 23 22.87 15.87 -1.15
CA ALA A 23 21.90 16.41 -2.09
C ALA A 23 21.75 17.92 -1.92
N VAL A 24 22.16 18.68 -2.92
CA VAL A 24 21.95 20.15 -2.99
C VAL A 24 20.61 20.41 -3.67
N ASN A 25 19.64 20.83 -2.88
CA ASN A 25 18.26 21.01 -3.35
C ASN A 25 17.97 22.46 -3.74
N LYS A 26 16.87 22.69 -4.49
CA LYS A 26 16.38 23.99 -4.94
C LYS A 26 17.28 24.66 -5.99
N ILE A 27 17.78 23.86 -6.94
CA ILE A 27 18.57 24.39 -8.08
C ILE A 27 17.70 24.95 -9.21
N ASP A 28 16.41 25.22 -8.92
CA ASP A 28 15.46 25.74 -9.92
C ASP A 28 15.90 27.10 -10.41
N GLY A 29 16.17 27.21 -11.71
CA GLY A 29 16.57 28.50 -12.38
C GLY A 29 17.99 28.97 -12.09
N ILE A 30 18.81 28.17 -11.42
CA ILE A 30 20.24 28.46 -11.17
C ILE A 30 21.09 27.49 -11.99
N ASP A 31 22.24 27.99 -12.49
CA ASP A 31 23.22 27.12 -13.11
C ASP A 31 23.71 26.07 -12.08
N GLN A 32 23.79 24.80 -12.49
CA GLN A 32 24.12 23.69 -11.61
C GLN A 32 25.51 23.83 -10.99
N ASP A 33 26.50 24.26 -11.75
CA ASP A 33 27.88 24.39 -11.29
C ASP A 33 28.03 25.54 -10.28
N VAL A 34 27.27 26.61 -10.46
CA VAL A 34 27.22 27.75 -9.53
C VAL A 34 26.52 27.31 -8.23
N ALA A 35 25.42 26.55 -8.33
CA ALA A 35 24.68 26.08 -7.15
C ALA A 35 25.51 25.11 -6.29
N MET A 36 26.39 24.33 -6.91
CA MET A 36 27.22 23.32 -6.21
C MET A 36 28.54 23.86 -5.71
N GLY A 37 29.02 25.02 -6.19
CA GLY A 37 30.34 25.54 -5.92
C GLY A 37 30.74 25.57 -4.44
N ASP A 38 29.87 26.12 -3.60
CA ASP A 38 30.12 26.21 -2.16
C ASP A 38 30.20 24.83 -1.48
N PHE A 39 29.44 23.85 -1.97
CA PHE A 39 29.33 22.52 -1.34
C PHE A 39 30.54 21.62 -1.63
N TYR A 40 31.37 21.92 -2.63
CA TYR A 40 32.62 21.18 -2.84
C TYR A 40 33.61 21.37 -1.68
N GLN A 41 33.49 22.45 -0.91
CA GLN A 41 34.29 22.67 0.31
C GLN A 41 34.05 21.60 1.38
N LEU A 42 32.92 20.90 1.33
CA LEU A 42 32.64 19.78 2.23
C LEU A 42 33.58 18.58 2.01
N GLY A 43 34.32 18.53 0.88
CA GLY A 43 35.22 17.42 0.56
C GLY A 43 34.51 16.07 0.45
N VAL A 44 33.25 16.07 0.01
CA VAL A 44 32.45 14.87 -0.25
C VAL A 44 32.55 14.59 -1.74
N THR A 45 32.82 13.34 -2.11
CA THR A 45 32.95 12.92 -3.51
C THR A 45 31.61 12.86 -4.23
N ASP A 46 30.55 12.52 -3.50
CA ASP A 46 29.20 12.29 -4.03
C ASP A 46 28.25 13.42 -3.65
N ILE A 47 28.22 14.45 -4.51
CA ILE A 47 27.32 15.60 -4.36
C ILE A 47 26.37 15.62 -5.58
N HIS A 48 25.06 15.68 -5.34
CA HIS A 48 24.03 15.68 -6.36
C HIS A 48 23.18 16.95 -6.30
N ALA A 49 23.06 17.62 -7.42
CA ALA A 49 22.17 18.77 -7.58
C ALA A 49 20.75 18.29 -7.93
N ILE A 50 19.75 18.67 -7.13
CA ILE A 50 18.36 18.26 -7.32
C ILE A 50 17.38 19.43 -7.24
N ALA A 51 16.25 19.30 -7.94
CA ALA A 51 15.07 20.14 -7.73
C ALA A 51 13.92 19.21 -7.33
N ALA A 52 13.79 18.95 -6.02
CA ALA A 52 12.88 17.92 -5.50
C ALA A 52 11.42 18.19 -5.87
N THR A 53 10.96 19.46 -5.88
CA THR A 53 9.61 19.87 -6.30
C THR A 53 9.28 19.50 -7.74
N GLN A 54 10.27 19.46 -8.62
CA GLN A 54 10.12 19.15 -10.04
C GLN A 54 10.56 17.73 -10.38
N GLY A 55 11.09 16.98 -9.40
CA GLY A 55 11.65 15.65 -9.62
C GLY A 55 12.96 15.60 -10.40
N ARG A 56 13.56 16.78 -10.71
CA ARG A 56 14.79 16.86 -11.49
C ARG A 56 15.99 16.38 -10.67
N GLY A 57 16.79 15.47 -11.24
CA GLY A 57 18.00 14.90 -10.63
C GLY A 57 17.74 13.87 -9.52
N VAL A 58 16.50 13.73 -9.04
CA VAL A 58 16.16 12.83 -7.91
C VAL A 58 16.39 11.36 -8.26
N ASN A 59 15.93 10.91 -9.43
CA ASN A 59 16.09 9.50 -9.83
C ASN A 59 17.57 9.14 -10.00
N VAL A 60 18.37 9.99 -10.64
CA VAL A 60 19.81 9.75 -10.83
C VAL A 60 20.54 9.64 -9.50
N MET A 61 20.19 10.50 -8.53
CA MET A 61 20.71 10.43 -7.18
C MET A 61 20.32 9.13 -6.47
N LEU A 62 19.06 8.72 -6.58
CA LEU A 62 18.55 7.49 -5.97
C LEU A 62 19.18 6.24 -6.61
N ASP A 63 19.29 6.19 -7.93
CA ASP A 63 19.91 5.07 -8.63
C ASP A 63 21.36 4.87 -8.17
N LYS A 64 22.10 5.97 -7.99
CA LYS A 64 23.48 5.91 -7.49
C LYS A 64 23.54 5.48 -6.02
N LEU A 65 22.67 6.03 -5.18
CA LEU A 65 22.59 5.65 -3.76
C LEU A 65 22.25 4.16 -3.60
N LEU A 66 21.32 3.64 -4.42
CA LEU A 66 20.86 2.26 -4.33
C LEU A 66 21.84 1.26 -4.96
N ALA A 67 22.70 1.70 -5.89
CA ALA A 67 23.69 0.83 -6.55
C ALA A 67 24.70 0.20 -5.56
N GLU A 68 24.93 0.83 -4.40
CA GLU A 68 25.84 0.31 -3.37
C GLU A 68 25.16 -0.68 -2.41
N PHE A 69 23.83 -0.80 -2.47
CA PHE A 69 23.14 -1.80 -1.66
C PHE A 69 23.21 -3.16 -2.37
N PRO A 70 23.51 -4.24 -1.63
CA PRO A 70 23.44 -5.57 -2.19
C PRO A 70 22.03 -5.82 -2.72
N GLU A 71 21.93 -6.40 -3.92
CA GLU A 71 20.65 -6.91 -4.39
C GLU A 71 20.15 -7.90 -3.33
N VAL A 72 19.01 -7.56 -2.73
CA VAL A 72 18.32 -8.49 -1.84
C VAL A 72 17.82 -9.60 -2.74
N GLU A 73 18.55 -10.71 -2.79
CA GLU A 73 17.98 -11.96 -3.26
C GLU A 73 16.71 -12.16 -2.46
N ASN A 74 15.55 -11.98 -3.11
CA ASN A 74 14.27 -12.32 -2.53
C ASN A 74 14.32 -13.81 -2.21
N SER A 75 14.70 -14.13 -1.00
CA SER A 75 14.71 -15.48 -0.50
C SER A 75 13.25 -15.88 -0.28
N GLU A 76 12.62 -16.39 -1.35
CA GLU A 76 11.32 -17.09 -1.24
C GLU A 76 11.38 -18.21 -0.17
N GLN A 77 12.61 -18.65 0.18
CA GLN A 77 12.89 -19.64 1.23
C GLN A 77 12.59 -19.15 2.65
N ASP A 78 12.80 -17.86 2.98
CA ASP A 78 12.50 -17.31 4.31
C ASP A 78 10.99 -17.23 4.60
N ASP A 79 10.14 -17.23 3.58
CA ASP A 79 8.68 -17.16 3.74
C ASP A 79 8.07 -18.54 4.09
N GLU A 80 8.62 -19.63 3.61
CA GLU A 80 8.14 -20.99 3.95
C GLU A 80 8.46 -21.37 5.40
N GLU A 81 9.61 -20.94 5.93
CA GLU A 81 9.99 -21.22 7.32
C GLU A 81 9.22 -20.39 8.33
N SER A 82 8.87 -19.15 8.00
CA SER A 82 8.18 -18.21 8.90
C SER A 82 6.65 -18.42 8.99
N GLY A 83 6.06 -19.18 8.08
CA GLY A 83 4.63 -19.44 8.02
C GLY A 83 3.79 -18.19 7.73
N ILE A 84 2.52 -18.18 8.17
CA ILE A 84 1.61 -17.07 7.92
C ILE A 84 1.97 -15.88 8.82
N LYS A 85 2.41 -14.77 8.23
CA LYS A 85 2.76 -13.53 8.93
C LYS A 85 1.49 -12.71 9.23
N ILE A 86 1.20 -12.47 10.50
CA ILE A 86 0.00 -11.80 10.99
C ILE A 86 0.38 -10.53 11.75
N ALA A 87 -0.10 -9.37 11.31
CA ALA A 87 -0.03 -8.14 12.08
C ALA A 87 -1.34 -7.91 12.85
N VAL A 88 -1.24 -7.50 14.12
CA VAL A 88 -2.40 -7.13 14.94
C VAL A 88 -2.40 -5.62 15.12
N ALA A 89 -3.35 -4.95 14.47
CA ALA A 89 -3.48 -3.49 14.45
C ALA A 89 -4.72 -3.02 15.24
N GLY A 90 -4.76 -1.74 15.59
CA GLY A 90 -5.88 -1.12 16.29
C GLY A 90 -5.40 -0.08 17.30
N ARG A 91 -6.31 0.76 17.80
CA ARG A 91 -6.02 1.82 18.77
C ARG A 91 -5.51 1.27 20.12
N PRO A 92 -4.91 2.09 20.97
CA PRO A 92 -4.63 1.72 22.36
C PRO A 92 -5.91 1.22 23.07
N ASN A 93 -5.76 0.30 24.01
CA ASN A 93 -6.83 -0.21 24.89
C ASN A 93 -8.00 -0.98 24.24
N VAL A 94 -8.00 -1.23 22.92
CA VAL A 94 -9.02 -2.07 22.26
C VAL A 94 -8.88 -3.55 22.58
N GLY A 95 -7.76 -3.96 23.23
CA GLY A 95 -7.53 -5.34 23.66
C GLY A 95 -6.59 -6.15 22.75
N LYS A 96 -5.72 -5.50 21.96
CA LYS A 96 -4.71 -6.17 21.12
C LYS A 96 -3.82 -7.14 21.92
N SER A 97 -3.22 -6.65 23.01
CA SER A 97 -2.33 -7.46 23.86
C SER A 97 -3.06 -8.68 24.45
N THR A 98 -4.31 -8.48 24.86
CA THR A 98 -5.15 -9.58 25.39
C THR A 98 -5.43 -10.60 24.29
N LEU A 99 -5.75 -10.15 23.06
CA LEU A 99 -5.97 -11.03 21.93
C LEU A 99 -4.72 -11.83 21.58
N VAL A 100 -3.56 -11.16 21.47
CA VAL A 100 -2.28 -11.83 21.16
C VAL A 100 -1.92 -12.86 22.22
N ASN A 101 -2.01 -12.49 23.51
CA ASN A 101 -1.75 -13.44 24.61
C ASN A 101 -2.71 -14.64 24.56
N ARG A 102 -3.96 -14.42 24.16
CA ARG A 102 -4.94 -15.50 24.00
C ARG A 102 -4.63 -16.38 22.79
N LEU A 103 -4.20 -15.81 21.66
CA LEU A 103 -3.81 -16.57 20.47
C LEU A 103 -2.59 -17.47 20.74
N ILE A 104 -1.60 -16.95 21.50
CA ILE A 104 -0.37 -17.67 21.87
C ILE A 104 -0.64 -18.65 23.04
N GLY A 105 -1.51 -18.29 23.98
CA GLY A 105 -1.79 -19.04 25.20
C GLY A 105 -2.82 -20.17 25.08
N GLU A 106 -3.27 -20.52 23.87
CA GLU A 106 -4.10 -21.72 23.68
C GLU A 106 -3.25 -22.98 23.90
N GLU A 107 -3.77 -24.00 24.60
CA GLU A 107 -3.08 -25.23 25.07
C GLU A 107 -2.32 -26.04 23.99
N ARG A 108 -2.40 -25.67 22.73
CA ARG A 108 -1.80 -26.37 21.57
C ARG A 108 -0.86 -25.48 20.74
N VAL A 109 -0.37 -24.38 21.32
CA VAL A 109 0.54 -23.45 20.63
C VAL A 109 1.95 -23.67 21.15
N VAL A 110 2.88 -24.00 20.25
CA VAL A 110 4.31 -24.07 20.53
C VAL A 110 4.95 -22.76 20.09
N VAL A 111 5.57 -22.04 20.99
CA VAL A 111 6.30 -20.80 20.71
C VAL A 111 7.77 -21.14 20.55
N TYR A 112 8.38 -20.69 19.46
CA TYR A 112 9.81 -20.87 19.19
C TYR A 112 10.59 -19.62 19.55
N ASP A 113 11.63 -19.75 20.39
CA ASP A 113 12.60 -18.68 20.60
C ASP A 113 13.66 -18.75 19.50
N GLN A 114 13.62 -17.86 18.53
CA GLN A 114 14.71 -17.68 17.58
C GLN A 114 15.67 -16.58 18.07
N PRO A 115 16.93 -16.91 18.34
CA PRO A 115 17.96 -15.88 18.62
C PRO A 115 18.33 -15.18 17.31
N GLY A 116 18.28 -13.86 17.29
CA GLY A 116 18.79 -13.07 16.15
C GLY A 116 17.83 -12.05 15.54
N THR A 117 16.64 -11.84 16.11
CA THR A 117 15.73 -10.79 15.63
C THR A 117 16.21 -9.41 16.06
N THR A 118 16.52 -8.57 15.09
CA THR A 118 16.96 -7.18 15.22
C THR A 118 16.12 -6.35 16.20
N ARG A 119 16.75 -5.44 16.91
CA ARG A 119 16.31 -4.66 18.07
C ARG A 119 14.98 -3.89 17.97
N ASP A 120 14.28 -3.86 16.82
CA ASP A 120 13.15 -2.95 16.59
C ASP A 120 11.80 -3.59 16.24
N SER A 121 11.74 -4.83 15.76
CA SER A 121 10.48 -5.53 15.46
C SER A 121 10.41 -6.85 16.20
N VAL A 122 9.35 -7.09 16.95
CA VAL A 122 9.17 -8.35 17.69
C VAL A 122 8.37 -9.31 16.83
N TYR A 123 9.04 -10.38 16.38
CA TYR A 123 8.43 -11.52 15.70
C TYR A 123 8.20 -12.62 16.74
N ILE A 124 6.98 -13.15 16.81
CA ILE A 124 6.67 -14.30 17.67
C ILE A 124 6.23 -15.44 16.77
N PRO A 125 7.15 -16.36 16.40
CA PRO A 125 6.78 -17.57 15.68
C PRO A 125 6.05 -18.53 16.63
N TYR A 126 4.97 -19.13 16.12
CA TYR A 126 4.23 -20.15 16.84
C TYR A 126 3.58 -21.14 15.88
N GLU A 127 3.27 -22.33 16.37
CA GLU A 127 2.61 -23.37 15.60
C GLU A 127 1.30 -23.76 16.26
N ARG A 128 0.27 -23.95 15.43
CA ARG A 128 -1.04 -24.44 15.87
C ARG A 128 -1.57 -25.46 14.88
N ARG A 129 -1.82 -26.67 15.35
CA ARG A 129 -2.34 -27.79 14.54
C ARG A 129 -1.52 -28.07 13.28
N GLY A 130 -0.19 -28.00 13.37
CA GLY A 130 0.72 -28.22 12.26
C GLY A 130 0.87 -27.06 11.29
N GLN A 131 0.17 -25.94 11.49
CA GLN A 131 0.32 -24.71 10.70
C GLN A 131 1.20 -23.71 11.44
N LYS A 132 2.25 -23.24 10.78
CA LYS A 132 3.16 -22.20 11.31
C LYS A 132 2.57 -20.80 11.09
N TYR A 133 2.76 -19.94 12.06
CA TYR A 133 2.37 -18.53 12.07
C TYR A 133 3.47 -17.68 12.68
N THR A 134 3.55 -16.42 12.27
CA THR A 134 4.41 -15.43 12.89
C THR A 134 3.61 -14.15 13.19
N LEU A 135 3.50 -13.79 14.47
CA LEU A 135 2.94 -12.50 14.86
C LEU A 135 4.01 -11.42 14.74
N ILE A 136 3.68 -10.34 14.02
CA ILE A 136 4.57 -9.19 13.77
C ILE A 136 4.17 -8.01 14.65
N ASP A 137 5.17 -7.28 15.14
CA ASP A 137 5.05 -6.05 15.95
C ASP A 137 4.20 -6.19 17.22
N THR A 138 4.62 -7.13 18.04
CA THR A 138 4.08 -7.26 19.39
C THR A 138 4.80 -6.35 20.42
N ALA A 139 5.69 -5.44 19.96
CA ALA A 139 6.51 -4.59 20.85
C ALA A 139 5.68 -3.67 21.74
N GLY A 140 4.53 -3.16 21.26
CA GLY A 140 3.56 -2.45 22.08
C GLY A 140 2.87 -3.32 23.12
N ILE A 141 2.95 -4.65 22.99
CA ILE A 141 2.28 -5.63 23.84
C ILE A 141 3.14 -6.00 25.06
N ARG A 142 4.49 -6.08 24.92
CA ARG A 142 5.41 -6.44 26.00
C ARG A 142 5.85 -5.28 26.89
N ARG A 143 5.83 -4.03 26.41
CA ARG A 143 6.20 -2.87 27.23
C ARG A 143 5.01 -2.35 28.04
N LYS A 144 4.77 -2.93 29.22
CA LYS A 144 4.06 -2.26 30.30
C LYS A 144 4.97 -1.18 30.86
N ARG A 145 4.51 0.07 30.83
CA ARG A 145 5.09 1.29 31.41
C ARG A 145 6.28 1.92 30.68
N SER A 146 6.04 3.00 29.96
CA SER A 146 6.78 4.27 30.12
C SER A 146 6.21 5.36 29.21
N THR A 147 5.92 6.50 29.81
CA THR A 147 5.81 7.89 29.33
C THR A 147 5.05 8.21 28.04
N HIS A 148 3.99 8.97 28.24
CA HIS A 148 3.14 9.64 27.23
C HIS A 148 3.93 10.69 26.43
N GLU A 149 3.56 10.93 25.19
CA GLU A 149 3.79 12.08 24.28
C GLU A 149 4.83 11.98 23.14
N LYS A 150 5.88 11.17 23.21
CA LYS A 150 6.73 10.92 22.02
C LYS A 150 6.41 9.62 21.27
N ILE A 151 5.37 8.91 21.72
CA ILE A 151 5.06 7.52 21.34
C ILE A 151 4.19 7.45 20.06
N GLU A 152 3.43 8.51 19.73
CA GLU A 152 2.44 8.41 18.63
C GLU A 152 3.09 8.29 17.24
N ILE A 153 4.09 9.12 16.92
CA ILE A 153 4.74 9.10 15.60
C ILE A 153 5.56 7.82 15.41
N PHE A 154 6.32 7.39 16.42
CA PHE A 154 7.04 6.12 16.38
C PHE A 154 6.11 4.90 16.33
N SER A 155 4.93 4.99 16.95
CA SER A 155 3.92 3.93 16.89
C SER A 155 3.32 3.80 15.49
N ILE A 156 3.09 4.89 14.77
CA ILE A 156 2.57 4.89 13.39
C ILE A 156 3.60 4.30 12.43
N ILE A 157 4.87 4.71 12.52
CA ILE A 157 5.94 4.19 11.65
C ILE A 157 6.12 2.68 11.85
N LYS A 158 6.13 2.21 13.09
CA LYS A 158 6.23 0.78 13.40
C LYS A 158 4.99 0.01 12.92
N ALA A 159 3.80 0.58 13.06
CA ALA A 159 2.58 -0.02 12.52
C ALA A 159 2.64 -0.16 11.00
N ILE A 160 3.16 0.83 10.28
CA ILE A 160 3.34 0.78 8.83
C ILE A 160 4.33 -0.33 8.44
N ASP A 161 5.48 -0.43 9.13
CA ASP A 161 6.47 -1.49 8.86
C ASP A 161 5.90 -2.89 9.12
N ALA A 162 5.15 -3.07 10.21
CA ALA A 162 4.45 -4.33 10.49
C ALA A 162 3.42 -4.68 9.41
N LEU A 163 2.68 -3.68 8.91
CA LEU A 163 1.75 -3.87 7.80
C LEU A 163 2.47 -4.31 6.53
N ASP A 164 3.62 -3.71 6.21
CA ASP A 164 4.38 -4.03 5.00
C ASP A 164 4.95 -5.46 5.01
N ARG A 165 5.27 -5.98 6.18
CA ARG A 165 5.83 -7.33 6.34
C ARG A 165 4.77 -8.42 6.59
N SER A 166 3.50 -8.06 6.77
CA SER A 166 2.44 -9.02 7.07
C SER A 166 1.75 -9.55 5.81
N HIS A 167 1.27 -10.80 5.88
CA HIS A 167 0.36 -11.36 4.89
C HIS A 167 -1.09 -11.01 5.20
N VAL A 168 -1.45 -11.04 6.49
CA VAL A 168 -2.82 -10.81 6.98
C VAL A 168 -2.77 -9.81 8.13
N VAL A 169 -3.63 -8.83 8.09
CA VAL A 169 -3.83 -7.84 9.16
C VAL A 169 -5.12 -8.15 9.91
N VAL A 170 -5.02 -8.29 11.21
CA VAL A 170 -6.15 -8.40 12.13
C VAL A 170 -6.36 -7.03 12.79
N LEU A 171 -7.35 -6.28 12.32
CA LEU A 171 -7.70 -4.99 12.90
C LEU A 171 -8.69 -5.18 14.05
N VAL A 172 -8.29 -4.79 15.25
CA VAL A 172 -9.11 -4.92 16.48
C VAL A 172 -9.79 -3.60 16.79
N LEU A 173 -11.12 -3.62 16.89
CA LEU A 173 -11.98 -2.50 17.24
C LEU A 173 -12.69 -2.79 18.57
N ASP A 174 -13.01 -1.74 19.32
CA ASP A 174 -13.79 -1.86 20.56
C ASP A 174 -15.29 -1.77 20.24
N ALA A 175 -16.05 -2.79 20.62
CA ALA A 175 -17.50 -2.84 20.39
C ALA A 175 -18.26 -1.67 21.06
N ARG A 176 -17.77 -1.17 22.19
CA ARG A 176 -18.41 -0.09 22.96
C ARG A 176 -18.23 1.28 22.33
N GLU A 177 -17.07 1.51 21.71
CA GLU A 177 -16.73 2.80 21.08
C GLU A 177 -17.12 2.83 19.60
N GLY A 178 -17.24 1.66 18.97
CA GLY A 178 -17.48 1.54 17.54
C GLY A 178 -16.29 1.98 16.69
N VAL A 179 -16.52 2.38 15.43
CA VAL A 179 -15.48 2.84 14.51
C VAL A 179 -15.27 4.35 14.70
N THR A 180 -14.04 4.73 15.08
CA THR A 180 -13.61 6.12 15.23
C THR A 180 -12.85 6.61 14.00
N GLU A 181 -12.49 7.90 13.96
CA GLU A 181 -11.68 8.48 12.87
C GLU A 181 -10.28 7.86 12.79
N GLN A 182 -9.66 7.56 13.93
CA GLN A 182 -8.37 6.86 13.96
C GLN A 182 -8.47 5.45 13.38
N ASP A 183 -9.55 4.72 13.67
CA ASP A 183 -9.80 3.40 13.10
C ASP A 183 -10.03 3.50 11.59
N ALA A 184 -10.75 4.51 11.11
CA ALA A 184 -10.96 4.75 9.69
C ALA A 184 -9.65 5.09 8.96
N THR A 185 -8.79 5.90 9.57
CA THR A 185 -7.46 6.22 9.03
C THR A 185 -6.60 4.96 8.93
N LEU A 186 -6.58 4.11 9.96
CA LEU A 186 -5.84 2.86 9.96
C LEU A 186 -6.37 1.86 8.92
N LEU A 187 -7.70 1.77 8.77
CA LEU A 187 -8.34 0.99 7.70
C LEU A 187 -7.93 1.47 6.30
N GLY A 188 -7.87 2.79 6.09
CA GLY A 188 -7.38 3.39 4.86
C GLY A 188 -5.95 2.95 4.55
N MET A 189 -5.03 3.08 5.52
CA MET A 189 -3.63 2.66 5.37
C MET A 189 -3.50 1.17 5.03
N ILE A 190 -4.26 0.29 5.71
CA ILE A 190 -4.25 -1.16 5.43
C ILE A 190 -4.75 -1.46 4.03
N SER A 191 -5.83 -0.79 3.61
CA SER A 191 -6.40 -0.93 2.27
C SER A 191 -5.43 -0.46 1.18
N ASP A 192 -4.74 0.66 1.39
CA ASP A 192 -3.75 1.21 0.44
C ASP A 192 -2.52 0.28 0.29
N LYS A 193 -2.11 -0.37 1.38
CA LYS A 193 -1.05 -1.38 1.35
C LYS A 193 -1.52 -2.69 0.67
N GLY A 194 -2.83 -2.87 0.48
CA GLY A 194 -3.40 -4.04 -0.18
C GLY A 194 -3.28 -5.34 0.62
N ARG A 195 -3.05 -5.26 1.93
CA ARG A 195 -2.93 -6.46 2.77
C ARG A 195 -4.30 -7.10 3.02
N ALA A 196 -4.31 -8.42 3.16
CA ALA A 196 -5.53 -9.12 3.56
C ALA A 196 -5.98 -8.65 4.94
N LEU A 197 -7.28 -8.36 5.11
CA LEU A 197 -7.83 -7.68 6.28
C LEU A 197 -8.95 -8.49 6.91
N LEU A 198 -8.80 -8.81 8.21
CA LEU A 198 -9.87 -9.25 9.08
C LEU A 198 -10.22 -8.14 10.06
N ILE A 199 -11.50 -7.84 10.24
CA ILE A 199 -11.99 -6.88 11.22
C ILE A 199 -12.52 -7.66 12.42
N VAL A 200 -11.99 -7.36 13.60
CA VAL A 200 -12.34 -8.04 14.84
C VAL A 200 -12.93 -7.04 15.81
N ILE A 201 -14.19 -7.24 16.17
CA ILE A 201 -14.91 -6.44 17.15
C ILE A 201 -14.76 -7.12 18.52
N ASN A 202 -13.91 -6.53 19.36
CA ASN A 202 -13.62 -7.06 20.69
C ASN A 202 -14.52 -6.47 21.77
N LYS A 203 -14.54 -7.08 22.96
CA LYS A 203 -15.38 -6.74 24.11
C LYS A 203 -16.88 -6.93 23.85
N TRP A 204 -17.19 -7.90 22.99
CA TRP A 204 -18.56 -8.19 22.54
C TRP A 204 -19.45 -8.76 23.65
N ASP A 205 -18.84 -9.39 24.64
CA ASP A 205 -19.49 -9.98 25.83
C ASP A 205 -20.10 -8.94 26.77
N GLY A 206 -19.61 -7.69 26.73
CA GLY A 206 -20.09 -6.62 27.60
C GLY A 206 -21.30 -5.86 27.06
N LEU A 207 -21.95 -6.32 25.98
CA LEU A 207 -23.08 -5.66 25.35
C LEU A 207 -24.37 -6.46 25.47
N ASP A 208 -25.48 -5.76 25.68
CA ASP A 208 -26.82 -6.34 25.55
C ASP A 208 -27.24 -6.52 24.07
N GLU A 209 -28.36 -7.19 23.81
CA GLU A 209 -28.80 -7.50 22.45
C GLU A 209 -29.19 -6.26 21.64
N TYR A 210 -29.72 -5.23 22.31
CA TYR A 210 -30.02 -3.95 21.63
C TYR A 210 -28.73 -3.25 21.19
N GLN A 211 -27.76 -3.15 22.08
CA GLN A 211 -26.43 -2.57 21.79
C GLN A 211 -25.73 -3.34 20.69
N LYS A 212 -25.78 -4.68 20.69
CA LYS A 212 -25.21 -5.51 19.63
C LYS A 212 -25.82 -5.23 18.27
N SER A 213 -27.13 -5.05 18.20
CA SER A 213 -27.82 -4.73 16.94
C SER A 213 -27.45 -3.33 16.42
N GLU A 214 -27.39 -2.33 17.31
CA GLU A 214 -26.95 -0.99 16.97
C GLU A 214 -25.50 -0.92 16.48
N VAL A 215 -24.60 -1.65 17.14
CA VAL A 215 -23.18 -1.73 16.70
C VAL A 215 -23.10 -2.33 15.31
N LYS A 216 -23.79 -3.45 15.02
CA LYS A 216 -23.82 -4.06 13.68
C LYS A 216 -24.30 -3.05 12.63
N ARG A 217 -25.41 -2.38 12.86
CA ARG A 217 -25.96 -1.38 11.95
C ARG A 217 -24.97 -0.24 11.65
N LYS A 218 -24.29 0.27 12.68
CA LYS A 218 -23.27 1.32 12.52
C LYS A 218 -22.04 0.85 11.77
N LEU A 219 -21.63 -0.42 11.99
CA LEU A 219 -20.51 -1.03 11.30
C LEU A 219 -20.78 -1.19 9.80
N ASP A 220 -21.97 -1.69 9.42
CA ASP A 220 -22.36 -1.86 8.00
C ASP A 220 -22.25 -0.54 7.21
N VAL A 221 -22.63 0.58 7.82
CA VAL A 221 -22.50 1.90 7.20
C VAL A 221 -21.03 2.35 7.13
N LYS A 222 -20.32 2.30 8.26
CA LYS A 222 -18.96 2.84 8.37
C LYS A 222 -17.89 2.00 7.65
N LEU A 223 -18.12 0.69 7.48
CA LEU A 223 -17.19 -0.25 6.84
C LEU A 223 -17.54 -0.54 5.38
N SER A 224 -18.51 0.15 4.81
CA SER A 224 -18.97 -0.07 3.42
C SER A 224 -17.87 0.05 2.36
N PHE A 225 -16.80 0.79 2.64
CA PHE A 225 -15.64 0.95 1.73
C PHE A 225 -14.65 -0.23 1.78
N VAL A 226 -14.75 -1.10 2.80
CA VAL A 226 -13.94 -2.33 2.96
C VAL A 226 -14.82 -3.58 2.98
N ASN A 227 -15.83 -3.61 2.12
CA ASN A 227 -16.84 -4.67 2.04
C ASN A 227 -16.29 -6.07 1.76
N TYR A 228 -15.05 -6.19 1.30
CA TYR A 228 -14.35 -7.46 1.12
C TYR A 228 -13.88 -8.07 2.44
N ALA A 229 -13.74 -7.27 3.51
CA ALA A 229 -13.25 -7.71 4.81
C ALA A 229 -14.37 -8.31 5.66
N SER A 230 -14.15 -9.49 6.21
CA SER A 230 -15.11 -10.12 7.13
C SER A 230 -15.01 -9.53 8.53
N VAL A 231 -16.16 -9.39 9.19
CA VAL A 231 -16.27 -8.89 10.56
C VAL A 231 -16.50 -10.07 11.52
N HIS A 232 -15.67 -10.16 12.57
CA HIS A 232 -15.70 -11.19 13.58
C HIS A 232 -15.91 -10.58 14.96
N TYR A 233 -16.85 -11.12 15.72
CA TYR A 233 -17.18 -10.66 17.07
C TYR A 233 -16.53 -11.58 18.09
N ILE A 234 -15.74 -11.02 19.02
CA ILE A 234 -14.98 -11.80 20.02
C ILE A 234 -15.03 -11.16 21.41
N SER A 235 -14.67 -11.97 22.39
CA SER A 235 -14.17 -11.50 23.68
C SER A 235 -12.75 -12.04 23.89
N ALA A 236 -11.76 -11.19 23.71
CA ALA A 236 -10.37 -11.57 23.95
C ALA A 236 -10.12 -11.93 25.43
N LEU A 237 -10.86 -11.30 26.36
CA LEU A 237 -10.76 -11.56 27.79
C LEU A 237 -11.24 -12.99 28.13
N HIS A 238 -12.41 -13.36 27.63
CA HIS A 238 -13.02 -14.67 27.91
C HIS A 238 -12.66 -15.75 26.87
N GLY A 239 -11.99 -15.40 25.78
CA GLY A 239 -11.58 -16.32 24.71
C GLY A 239 -12.70 -16.65 23.72
N SER A 240 -13.92 -16.13 23.90
CA SER A 240 -15.05 -16.41 23.02
C SER A 240 -14.78 -15.90 21.60
N GLY A 241 -14.91 -16.79 20.61
CA GLY A 241 -14.72 -16.46 19.19
C GLY A 241 -13.27 -16.38 18.72
N VAL A 242 -12.27 -16.36 19.62
CA VAL A 242 -10.84 -16.20 19.25
C VAL A 242 -10.35 -17.36 18.39
N GLY A 243 -10.62 -18.60 18.79
CA GLY A 243 -10.22 -19.79 18.03
C GLY A 243 -10.84 -19.87 16.63
N LYS A 244 -11.94 -19.15 16.37
CA LYS A 244 -12.59 -19.09 15.04
C LYS A 244 -11.87 -18.16 14.06
N LEU A 245 -10.91 -17.32 14.51
CA LEU A 245 -10.17 -16.40 13.67
C LEU A 245 -9.16 -17.10 12.75
N PHE A 246 -8.68 -18.28 13.12
CA PHE A 246 -7.64 -18.98 12.33
C PHE A 246 -8.14 -19.43 10.96
N ALA A 247 -9.36 -19.93 10.85
CA ALA A 247 -9.90 -20.36 9.56
C ALA A 247 -9.99 -19.19 8.53
N PRO A 248 -10.56 -18.02 8.85
CA PRO A 248 -10.52 -16.87 7.95
C PRO A 248 -9.10 -16.34 7.69
N ILE A 249 -8.17 -16.41 8.66
CA ILE A 249 -6.76 -16.03 8.45
C ILE A 249 -6.12 -16.93 7.38
N ILE A 250 -6.22 -18.24 7.51
CA ILE A 250 -5.70 -19.19 6.52
C ILE A 250 -6.32 -18.95 5.15
N LYS A 251 -7.64 -18.79 5.09
CA LYS A 251 -8.36 -18.52 3.84
C LYS A 251 -7.88 -17.23 3.17
N SER A 252 -7.67 -16.18 3.96
CA SER A 252 -7.17 -14.89 3.45
C SER A 252 -5.76 -15.01 2.89
N TYR A 253 -4.88 -15.73 3.59
CA TYR A 253 -3.52 -16.02 3.13
C TYR A 253 -3.54 -16.80 1.81
N THR A 254 -4.32 -17.88 1.73
CA THR A 254 -4.46 -18.69 0.51
C THR A 254 -4.99 -17.85 -0.65
N ASN A 255 -6.02 -17.04 -0.42
CA ASN A 255 -6.58 -16.15 -1.44
C ASN A 255 -5.53 -15.14 -1.95
N ALA A 256 -4.76 -14.53 -1.03
CA ALA A 256 -3.75 -13.55 -1.39
C ALA A 256 -2.57 -14.14 -2.18
N GLY A 257 -2.19 -15.39 -1.89
CA GLY A 257 -1.09 -16.10 -2.54
C GLY A 257 -1.49 -16.86 -3.82
N THR A 258 -2.78 -16.93 -4.15
CA THR A 258 -3.23 -17.70 -5.33
C THR A 258 -2.93 -16.96 -6.63
N LYS A 259 -2.24 -17.62 -7.55
CA LYS A 259 -2.07 -17.15 -8.94
C LYS A 259 -3.23 -17.63 -9.81
N HIS A 260 -3.90 -16.70 -10.46
CA HIS A 260 -4.99 -16.97 -11.39
C HIS A 260 -4.49 -16.97 -12.84
N SER A 261 -4.99 -17.89 -13.66
CA SER A 261 -4.59 -17.96 -15.08
C SER A 261 -5.07 -16.72 -15.85
N THR A 262 -4.25 -16.27 -16.80
CA THR A 262 -4.58 -15.14 -17.67
C THR A 262 -5.89 -15.37 -18.43
N SER A 263 -6.19 -16.62 -18.82
CA SER A 263 -7.46 -16.98 -19.46
C SER A 263 -8.67 -16.70 -18.55
N THR A 264 -8.59 -17.12 -17.28
CA THR A 264 -9.65 -16.85 -16.29
C THR A 264 -9.85 -15.35 -16.07
N LEU A 265 -8.75 -14.61 -15.89
CA LEU A 265 -8.82 -13.17 -15.68
C LEU A 265 -9.43 -12.43 -16.87
N ASN A 266 -9.09 -12.83 -18.10
CA ASN A 266 -9.65 -12.20 -19.30
C ASN A 266 -11.14 -12.51 -19.51
N LYS A 267 -11.60 -13.70 -19.15
CA LYS A 267 -13.06 -14.00 -19.13
C LYS A 267 -13.79 -13.10 -18.15
N ILE A 268 -13.21 -12.88 -16.95
CA ILE A 268 -13.78 -11.95 -15.96
C ILE A 268 -13.79 -10.52 -16.49
N LEU A 269 -12.72 -10.08 -17.17
CA LEU A 269 -12.65 -8.77 -17.81
C LEU A 269 -13.73 -8.57 -18.86
N GLU A 270 -13.98 -9.57 -19.70
CA GLU A 270 -15.07 -9.53 -20.69
C GLU A 270 -16.43 -9.33 -20.01
N LEU A 271 -16.71 -10.10 -18.97
CA LEU A 271 -17.94 -9.94 -18.18
C LEU A 271 -18.05 -8.54 -17.53
N ALA A 272 -16.95 -8.03 -16.98
CA ALA A 272 -16.92 -6.69 -16.41
C ALA A 272 -17.19 -5.60 -17.47
N ASN A 273 -16.59 -5.72 -18.66
CA ASN A 273 -16.81 -4.79 -19.77
C ASN A 273 -18.24 -4.87 -20.33
N HIS A 274 -18.86 -6.06 -20.31
CA HIS A 274 -20.27 -6.22 -20.68
C HIS A 274 -21.21 -5.58 -19.66
N GLY A 275 -20.93 -5.76 -18.38
CA GLY A 275 -21.74 -5.17 -17.31
C GLY A 275 -21.63 -3.64 -17.23
N HIS A 276 -20.44 -3.11 -17.44
CA HIS A 276 -20.19 -1.66 -17.42
C HIS A 276 -19.03 -1.31 -18.34
N GLN A 277 -19.33 -0.65 -19.45
CA GLN A 277 -18.30 -0.24 -20.40
C GLN A 277 -17.42 0.87 -19.83
N PRO A 278 -16.08 0.87 -20.12
CA PRO A 278 -15.20 1.94 -19.72
C PRO A 278 -15.70 3.31 -20.18
N PRO A 279 -15.80 4.30 -19.29
CA PRO A 279 -16.28 5.63 -19.64
C PRO A 279 -15.30 6.36 -20.56
N PRO A 280 -15.79 7.23 -21.47
CA PRO A 280 -14.92 8.08 -22.25
C PRO A 280 -14.26 9.14 -21.37
N VAL A 281 -12.96 9.35 -21.53
CA VAL A 281 -12.19 10.37 -20.80
C VAL A 281 -11.58 11.35 -21.79
N LYS A 282 -11.82 12.65 -21.61
CA LYS A 282 -11.35 13.72 -22.51
C LYS A 282 -11.69 13.43 -23.99
N GLY A 283 -12.90 12.92 -24.25
CA GLY A 283 -13.38 12.59 -25.60
C GLY A 283 -12.77 11.32 -26.23
N ARG A 284 -11.94 10.58 -25.50
CA ARG A 284 -11.34 9.31 -25.97
C ARG A 284 -11.89 8.14 -25.17
N ARG A 285 -12.23 7.03 -25.86
CA ARG A 285 -12.68 5.81 -25.22
C ARG A 285 -11.48 5.07 -24.60
N LEU A 286 -11.59 4.73 -23.34
CA LEU A 286 -10.69 3.80 -22.68
C LEU A 286 -10.91 2.41 -23.31
N LYS A 287 -9.83 1.72 -23.68
CA LYS A 287 -9.90 0.36 -24.21
C LYS A 287 -8.95 -0.54 -23.42
N ILE A 288 -9.50 -1.35 -22.55
CA ILE A 288 -8.78 -2.42 -21.87
C ILE A 288 -8.76 -3.62 -22.83
N LYS A 289 -7.58 -4.14 -23.14
CA LYS A 289 -7.38 -5.24 -24.09
C LYS A 289 -7.29 -6.58 -23.39
N TYR A 290 -6.50 -6.64 -22.33
CA TYR A 290 -6.29 -7.85 -21.52
C TYR A 290 -5.82 -7.50 -20.12
N VAL A 291 -5.86 -8.49 -19.24
CA VAL A 291 -5.40 -8.41 -17.86
C VAL A 291 -4.58 -9.65 -17.54
N ASN A 292 -3.50 -9.46 -16.76
CA ASN A 292 -2.71 -10.55 -16.17
C ASN A 292 -2.43 -10.25 -14.70
N GLN A 293 -2.16 -11.28 -13.93
CA GLN A 293 -1.69 -11.11 -12.56
C GLN A 293 -0.17 -11.04 -12.56
N THR A 294 0.37 -9.96 -11.99
CA THR A 294 1.82 -9.72 -11.92
C THR A 294 2.40 -10.10 -10.58
N ASP A 295 1.61 -10.02 -9.52
CA ASP A 295 2.12 -10.27 -8.16
C ASP A 295 1.06 -10.93 -7.26
N VAL A 296 1.53 -11.43 -6.11
CA VAL A 296 0.74 -11.96 -5.00
C VAL A 296 1.13 -11.23 -3.72
N PHE A 297 0.28 -11.26 -2.68
CA PHE A 297 0.51 -10.58 -1.38
C PHE A 297 0.82 -9.06 -1.44
N PRO A 298 0.02 -8.21 -2.12
CA PRO A 298 -1.38 -8.42 -2.55
C PRO A 298 -1.50 -8.93 -3.98
N PRO A 299 -2.64 -9.59 -4.32
CA PRO A 299 -2.95 -9.92 -5.69
C PRO A 299 -2.97 -8.64 -6.54
N THR A 300 -1.99 -8.52 -7.45
CA THR A 300 -1.84 -7.36 -8.32
C THR A 300 -2.21 -7.72 -9.73
N LEU A 301 -3.23 -7.05 -10.26
CA LEU A 301 -3.74 -7.24 -11.62
C LEU A 301 -3.29 -6.08 -12.50
N THR A 302 -2.51 -6.38 -13.54
CA THR A 302 -2.06 -5.39 -14.51
C THR A 302 -2.96 -5.42 -15.73
N PHE A 303 -3.65 -4.29 -15.96
CA PHE A 303 -4.55 -4.07 -17.09
C PHE A 303 -3.78 -3.39 -18.23
N HIS A 304 -3.83 -3.99 -19.40
CA HIS A 304 -3.15 -3.50 -20.60
C HIS A 304 -4.17 -2.96 -21.60
N GLY A 305 -3.89 -1.80 -22.15
CA GLY A 305 -4.81 -1.19 -23.10
C GLY A 305 -4.38 0.17 -23.62
N ASN A 306 -5.33 0.93 -24.14
CA ASN A 306 -5.10 2.26 -24.70
C ASN A 306 -5.74 3.33 -23.81
N HIS A 307 -5.01 4.43 -23.57
CA HIS A 307 -5.47 5.58 -22.79
C HIS A 307 -5.78 5.30 -21.30
N LEU A 308 -5.15 4.28 -20.71
CA LEU A 308 -5.41 3.85 -19.34
C LEU A 308 -4.81 4.78 -18.25
N GLN A 309 -4.04 5.81 -18.63
CA GLN A 309 -3.43 6.77 -17.68
C GLN A 309 -4.45 7.64 -16.92
N ASN A 310 -5.69 7.69 -17.41
CA ASN A 310 -6.73 8.54 -16.85
C ASN A 310 -8.00 7.74 -16.52
N VAL A 311 -7.86 6.51 -16.03
CA VAL A 311 -9.01 5.72 -15.59
C VAL A 311 -9.69 6.43 -14.41
N PRO A 312 -11.00 6.73 -14.47
CA PRO A 312 -11.70 7.38 -13.36
C PRO A 312 -11.73 6.48 -12.13
N ASN A 313 -11.57 7.08 -10.94
CA ASN A 313 -11.58 6.35 -9.67
C ASN A 313 -12.85 5.51 -9.46
N ALA A 314 -13.99 5.96 -9.97
CA ALA A 314 -15.23 5.20 -9.88
C ALA A 314 -15.16 3.89 -10.70
N TYR A 315 -14.54 3.93 -11.88
CA TYR A 315 -14.38 2.75 -12.73
C TYR A 315 -13.29 1.80 -12.17
N ASP A 316 -12.20 2.34 -11.63
CA ASP A 316 -11.18 1.56 -10.91
C ASP A 316 -11.79 0.78 -9.74
N ARG A 317 -12.63 1.46 -8.92
CA ARG A 317 -13.35 0.84 -7.81
C ARG A 317 -14.33 -0.23 -8.29
N TYR A 318 -15.03 0.01 -9.40
CA TYR A 318 -15.90 -0.98 -10.01
C TYR A 318 -15.13 -2.25 -10.41
N LEU A 319 -14.01 -2.10 -11.12
CA LEU A 319 -13.16 -3.23 -11.54
C LEU A 319 -12.64 -4.01 -10.32
N LYS A 320 -12.11 -3.32 -9.31
CA LYS A 320 -11.65 -3.96 -8.06
C LYS A 320 -12.73 -4.83 -7.45
N ASN A 321 -13.92 -4.27 -7.22
CA ASN A 321 -15.03 -4.99 -6.63
C ASN A 321 -15.51 -6.15 -7.50
N PHE A 322 -15.55 -5.96 -8.83
CA PHE A 322 -15.96 -7.00 -9.77
C PHE A 322 -15.00 -8.20 -9.72
N PHE A 323 -13.68 -7.96 -9.77
CA PHE A 323 -12.67 -9.01 -9.68
C PHE A 323 -12.65 -9.70 -8.30
N ILE A 324 -12.77 -8.96 -7.21
CA ILE A 324 -12.89 -9.54 -5.85
C ILE A 324 -14.06 -10.52 -5.78
N ASN A 325 -15.23 -10.13 -6.28
CA ASN A 325 -16.43 -10.96 -6.27
C ASN A 325 -16.32 -12.18 -7.21
N ALA A 326 -15.85 -11.96 -8.44
CA ALA A 326 -15.72 -13.03 -9.44
C ALA A 326 -14.69 -14.10 -9.05
N LEU A 327 -13.59 -13.68 -8.43
CA LEU A 327 -12.53 -14.57 -7.91
C LEU A 327 -12.82 -15.09 -6.50
N LYS A 328 -13.94 -14.66 -5.87
CA LYS A 328 -14.34 -15.03 -4.49
C LYS A 328 -13.26 -14.73 -3.45
N LEU A 329 -12.56 -13.61 -3.63
CA LEU A 329 -11.49 -13.18 -2.73
C LEU A 329 -12.10 -12.63 -1.43
N THR A 330 -12.17 -13.45 -0.40
CA THR A 330 -12.63 -13.03 0.93
C THR A 330 -11.46 -12.44 1.70
N ASN A 331 -11.66 -11.31 2.35
CA ASN A 331 -10.64 -10.58 3.15
C ASN A 331 -9.42 -10.08 2.37
N THR A 332 -9.41 -10.24 1.06
CA THR A 332 -8.24 -9.98 0.23
C THR A 332 -8.58 -8.91 -0.79
N PRO A 333 -8.01 -7.70 -0.69
CA PRO A 333 -8.17 -6.67 -1.71
C PRO A 333 -7.37 -7.02 -2.96
N VAL A 334 -7.71 -6.36 -4.07
CA VAL A 334 -6.97 -6.46 -5.33
C VAL A 334 -6.33 -5.11 -5.63
N ARG A 335 -5.03 -5.12 -5.92
CA ARG A 335 -4.33 -3.97 -6.48
C ARG A 335 -4.49 -3.98 -7.99
N ILE A 336 -4.79 -2.82 -8.57
CA ILE A 336 -4.85 -2.67 -10.02
C ILE A 336 -3.74 -1.72 -10.49
N GLU A 337 -3.03 -2.16 -11.51
CA GLU A 337 -2.07 -1.36 -12.25
C GLU A 337 -2.53 -1.21 -13.70
N TYR A 338 -2.29 -0.03 -14.28
CA TYR A 338 -2.67 0.26 -15.66
C TYR A 338 -1.43 0.51 -16.51
N LYS A 339 -1.23 -0.32 -17.53
CA LYS A 339 -0.17 -0.15 -18.53
C LYS A 339 -0.76 0.24 -19.87
N SER A 340 -0.51 1.47 -20.29
CA SER A 340 -0.82 1.92 -21.64
C SER A 340 0.32 1.50 -22.57
N GLY A 341 0.01 0.84 -23.69
CA GLY A 341 1.00 0.57 -24.72
C GLY A 341 1.65 1.89 -25.19
N GLU A 342 2.95 1.91 -25.31
CA GLU A 342 3.63 3.04 -25.98
C GLU A 342 3.08 3.16 -27.39
N ASN A 343 2.73 4.38 -27.77
CA ASN A 343 2.35 4.65 -29.15
C ASN A 343 3.65 4.69 -30.00
N PRO A 344 3.93 3.67 -30.83
CA PRO A 344 5.16 3.63 -31.62
C PRO A 344 5.26 4.81 -32.61
N PHE A 345 4.19 5.59 -32.76
CA PHE A 345 4.11 6.77 -33.63
C PHE A 345 4.02 8.08 -32.85
N LYS A 346 4.38 8.09 -31.54
CA LYS A 346 4.27 9.29 -30.69
C LYS A 346 5.11 10.45 -31.21
N ASP A 347 6.23 10.16 -31.85
CA ASP A 347 7.20 11.14 -32.38
C ASP A 347 7.00 11.41 -33.89
N ASN A 348 6.19 10.65 -34.59
CA ASN A 348 5.82 10.93 -35.96
C ASN A 348 4.80 12.07 -36.00
N LYS A 349 5.24 13.27 -36.25
CA LYS A 349 4.37 14.39 -36.63
C LYS A 349 3.63 13.98 -37.91
N ASN A 350 2.32 13.78 -37.80
CA ASN A 350 1.47 13.54 -38.97
C ASN A 350 1.62 14.74 -39.92
N GLU A 351 2.39 14.60 -40.98
CA GLU A 351 2.47 15.60 -42.01
C GLU A 351 1.11 15.69 -42.69
N LEU A 352 0.50 16.87 -42.58
CA LEU A 352 -0.80 17.12 -43.16
C LEU A 352 -0.69 16.98 -44.67
N SER A 353 -1.51 16.12 -45.29
CA SER A 353 -1.58 16.06 -46.75
C SER A 353 -1.94 17.41 -47.33
N ALA A 354 -1.51 17.69 -48.57
CA ALA A 354 -1.75 18.99 -49.27
C ALA A 354 -3.25 19.39 -49.20
N ARG A 355 -4.16 18.40 -49.26
CA ARG A 355 -5.61 18.57 -49.13
C ARG A 355 -6.04 19.04 -47.73
N GLN A 356 -5.43 18.50 -46.70
CA GLN A 356 -5.68 18.90 -45.29
C GLN A 356 -5.11 20.28 -44.98
N VAL A 357 -3.95 20.63 -45.51
CA VAL A 357 -3.33 21.98 -45.41
C VAL A 357 -4.26 23.02 -46.05
N THR A 358 -4.78 22.73 -47.24
CA THR A 358 -5.72 23.63 -47.96
C THR A 358 -7.02 23.82 -47.19
N LYS A 359 -7.57 22.72 -46.61
CA LYS A 359 -8.80 22.75 -45.78
C LYS A 359 -8.58 23.56 -44.50
N LYS A 360 -7.40 23.44 -43.85
CA LYS A 360 -7.04 24.20 -42.65
C LYS A 360 -6.85 25.69 -42.98
N ARG A 361 -6.23 26.04 -44.12
CA ARG A 361 -6.09 27.44 -44.56
C ARG A 361 -7.44 28.09 -44.83
N ARG A 362 -8.37 27.41 -45.51
CA ARG A 362 -9.74 27.90 -45.74
C ARG A 362 -10.51 28.12 -44.44
N LEU A 363 -10.40 27.20 -43.49
CA LEU A 363 -11.05 27.33 -42.20
C LEU A 363 -10.50 28.52 -41.40
N MET A 364 -9.20 28.70 -41.38
CA MET A 364 -8.55 29.84 -40.70
C MET A 364 -8.92 31.18 -41.34
N GLN A 365 -9.03 31.23 -42.68
CA GLN A 365 -9.51 32.43 -43.39
C GLN A 365 -10.97 32.76 -43.05
N PHE A 366 -11.81 31.75 -43.00
CA PHE A 366 -13.21 31.89 -42.61
C PHE A 366 -13.34 32.43 -41.16
N ILE A 367 -12.58 31.87 -40.20
CA ILE A 367 -12.56 32.34 -38.82
C ILE A 367 -12.05 33.79 -38.73
N LYS A 368 -10.97 34.16 -39.46
CA LYS A 368 -10.48 35.53 -39.50
C LYS A 368 -11.50 36.51 -40.09
N LYS A 369 -12.21 36.15 -41.15
CA LYS A 369 -13.29 36.98 -41.72
C LYS A 369 -14.45 37.17 -40.76
N ARG A 370 -14.80 36.13 -39.96
CA ARG A 370 -15.87 36.21 -38.98
C ARG A 370 -15.52 37.06 -37.75
N LYS A 371 -14.20 37.08 -37.36
CA LYS A 371 -13.69 37.95 -36.29
C LYS A 371 -13.60 39.42 -36.71
N LYS A 372 -13.48 39.74 -38.01
CA LYS A 372 -13.47 41.12 -38.51
C LYS A 372 -14.86 41.70 -38.73
N ARG A 373 -15.93 40.87 -38.61
CA ARG A 373 -17.35 41.29 -38.76
C ARG A 373 -18.09 41.43 -37.43
N LYS A 374 -17.43 41.19 -36.32
CA LYS A 374 -17.80 41.53 -34.95
C LYS A 374 -16.93 42.69 -34.45
#